data_d4763816135b2f0196875a7adc4cd6ae
#
_entry.id   d4763816135b2f0196875a7adc4cd6ae
#
_cell.length_a   1.000
_cell.length_b   1.000
_cell.length_c   1.000
_cell.angle_alpha   90.00
_cell.angle_beta   90.00
_cell.angle_gamma   90.00
#
_symmetry.space_group_name_H-M   'P 1'
#
loop_
_entity.id
_entity.type
_entity.pdbx_description
1 polymer ?
#
loop_
_entity_poly.entity_id
_entity_poly.type
_entity_poly.pdbx_seq_one_letter_code
_entity_poly.pdbx_strand_id
1 'polypeptide(L)'
;MPELFNIAENTFFMDFSIADAFGVNAIKDTFNRAFKEWKDDYKMLTALVIVLNHKIWQHYEAENNKLAALYDELWKKADQYACDTLKGEALKYFLEVTD
;
A
#
# COMPACT_ATOMS: atom_id res chain seq x y z
N MET A 1 -7.98 -8.37 13.78
CA MET A 1 -6.96 -8.47 14.82
C MET A 1 -5.88 -7.44 14.58
N PRO A 2 -5.63 -6.54 15.54
CA PRO A 2 -4.59 -5.53 15.34
C PRO A 2 -3.19 -6.12 15.09
N GLU A 3 -2.89 -7.24 15.71
CA GLU A 3 -1.59 -7.89 15.55
C GLU A 3 -1.35 -8.37 14.12
N LEU A 4 -2.35 -8.99 13.50
CA LEU A 4 -2.23 -9.43 12.11
C LEU A 4 -2.09 -8.26 11.16
N PHE A 5 -2.82 -7.18 11.43
CA PHE A 5 -2.73 -5.97 10.64
C PHE A 5 -1.32 -5.36 10.72
N ASN A 6 -0.77 -5.29 11.95
CA ASN A 6 0.57 -4.76 12.16
C ASN A 6 1.64 -5.62 11.47
N ILE A 7 1.49 -6.93 11.50
CA ILE A 7 2.41 -7.84 10.80
C ILE A 7 2.35 -7.59 9.30
N ALA A 8 1.14 -7.45 8.74
CA ALA A 8 0.96 -7.17 7.32
C ALA A 8 1.60 -5.84 6.91
N GLU A 9 1.38 -4.78 7.70
CA GLU A 9 2.00 -3.49 7.45
C GLU A 9 3.52 -3.58 7.44
N ASN A 10 4.08 -4.24 8.45
CA ASN A 10 5.53 -4.38 8.57
C ASN A 10 6.11 -5.18 7.41
N THR A 11 5.43 -6.24 6.99
CA THR A 11 5.87 -7.08 5.87
C THR A 11 5.86 -6.27 4.57
N PHE A 12 4.78 -5.57 4.28
CA PHE A 12 4.71 -4.73 3.07
C PHE A 12 5.75 -3.61 3.10
N PHE A 13 5.89 -2.95 4.25
CA PHE A 13 6.88 -1.88 4.37
C PHE A 13 8.28 -2.39 4.10
N MET A 14 8.62 -3.56 4.65
CA MET A 14 9.92 -4.19 4.42
C MET A 14 10.12 -4.54 2.95
N ASP A 15 9.12 -5.15 2.32
CA ASP A 15 9.20 -5.54 0.91
C ASP A 15 9.42 -4.33 0.01
N PHE A 16 8.70 -3.24 0.24
CA PHE A 16 8.89 -2.02 -0.54
C PHE A 16 10.22 -1.33 -0.24
N SER A 17 10.69 -1.41 1.01
CA SER A 17 11.99 -0.84 1.36
C SER A 17 13.13 -1.58 0.67
N ILE A 18 13.01 -2.90 0.54
CA ILE A 18 13.97 -3.70 -0.24
C ILE A 18 13.87 -3.32 -1.72
N ALA A 19 12.65 -3.20 -2.24
CA ALA A 19 12.44 -2.84 -3.64
C ALA A 19 13.00 -1.46 -3.97
N ASP A 20 12.94 -0.51 -3.03
CA ASP A 20 13.52 0.83 -3.21
C ASP A 20 15.00 0.76 -3.58
N ALA A 21 15.72 -0.21 -3.02
CA ALA A 21 17.15 -0.37 -3.29
C ALA A 21 17.41 -0.88 -4.71
N PHE A 22 16.42 -1.53 -5.34
CA PHE A 22 16.58 -2.10 -6.68
C PHE A 22 15.96 -1.24 -7.78
N GLY A 23 15.14 -0.27 -7.43
CA GLY A 23 14.63 0.72 -8.38
C GLY A 23 13.17 0.57 -8.77
N VAL A 24 12.77 1.34 -9.78
CA VAL A 24 11.37 1.51 -10.18
C VAL A 24 10.70 0.19 -10.54
N ASN A 25 11.37 -0.65 -11.33
CA ASN A 25 10.77 -1.91 -11.78
C ASN A 25 10.53 -2.87 -10.61
N ALA A 26 11.46 -2.90 -9.66
CA ALA A 26 11.30 -3.74 -8.47
C ALA A 26 10.12 -3.28 -7.62
N ILE A 27 9.92 -1.97 -7.50
CA ILE A 27 8.79 -1.40 -6.77
C ILE A 27 7.47 -1.78 -7.46
N LYS A 28 7.40 -1.63 -8.76
CA LYS A 28 6.20 -2.00 -9.53
C LYS A 28 5.90 -3.50 -9.41
N ASP A 29 6.92 -4.34 -9.51
CA ASP A 29 6.75 -5.79 -9.38
C ASP A 29 6.27 -6.17 -7.98
N THR A 30 6.81 -5.55 -6.95
CA THR A 30 6.40 -5.78 -5.56
C THR A 30 4.94 -5.40 -5.38
N PHE A 31 4.53 -4.25 -5.91
CA PHE A 31 3.14 -3.82 -5.85
C PHE A 31 2.23 -4.80 -6.57
N ASN A 32 2.58 -5.17 -7.80
CA ASN A 32 1.73 -6.05 -8.60
C ASN A 32 1.52 -7.40 -7.93
N ARG A 33 2.56 -7.97 -7.32
CA ARG A 33 2.45 -9.23 -6.59
C ARG A 33 1.58 -9.10 -5.37
N ALA A 34 1.80 -8.08 -4.56
CA ALA A 34 1.03 -7.85 -3.34
C ALA A 34 -0.44 -7.58 -3.67
N PHE A 35 -0.67 -6.74 -4.66
CA PHE A 35 -2.03 -6.38 -5.06
C PHE A 35 -2.79 -7.60 -5.60
N LYS A 36 -2.17 -8.38 -6.48
CA LYS A 36 -2.79 -9.58 -7.03
C LYS A 36 -3.14 -10.58 -5.94
N GLU A 37 -2.25 -10.75 -4.98
CA GLU A 37 -2.44 -11.72 -3.90
C GLU A 37 -3.52 -11.29 -2.91
N TRP A 38 -3.57 -10.01 -2.55
CA TRP A 38 -4.34 -9.54 -1.40
C TRP A 38 -5.51 -8.63 -1.72
N LYS A 39 -5.78 -8.32 -2.98
CA LYS A 39 -6.84 -7.38 -3.35
C LYS A 39 -8.24 -7.83 -2.89
N ASP A 40 -8.44 -9.14 -2.72
CA ASP A 40 -9.73 -9.69 -2.30
C ASP A 40 -9.85 -9.84 -0.77
N ASP A 41 -8.77 -9.56 -0.04
CA ASP A 41 -8.77 -9.53 1.42
C ASP A 41 -8.75 -8.08 1.87
N TYR A 42 -9.90 -7.58 2.32
CA TYR A 42 -10.04 -6.15 2.61
C TYR A 42 -9.09 -5.65 3.69
N LYS A 43 -8.72 -6.47 4.65
CA LYS A 43 -7.78 -6.07 5.71
C LYS A 43 -6.36 -5.95 5.17
N MET A 44 -5.95 -6.91 4.35
CA MET A 44 -4.63 -6.86 3.72
C MET A 44 -4.55 -5.73 2.70
N LEU A 45 -5.61 -5.51 1.94
CA LEU A 45 -5.68 -4.40 1.00
C LEU A 45 -5.56 -3.06 1.73
N THR A 46 -6.23 -2.92 2.88
CA THR A 46 -6.14 -1.72 3.70
C THR A 46 -4.71 -1.50 4.19
N ALA A 47 -4.04 -2.56 4.66
CA ALA A 47 -2.64 -2.47 5.08
C ALA A 47 -1.74 -2.03 3.92
N LEU A 48 -1.97 -2.56 2.72
CA LEU A 48 -1.20 -2.18 1.54
C LEU A 48 -1.37 -0.70 1.22
N VAL A 49 -2.60 -0.20 1.24
CA VAL A 49 -2.87 1.22 0.98
C VAL A 49 -2.14 2.11 2.00
N ILE A 50 -2.18 1.74 3.27
CA ILE A 50 -1.52 2.51 4.33
C ILE A 50 0.00 2.54 4.11
N VAL A 51 0.60 1.40 3.80
CA VAL A 51 2.04 1.33 3.56
C VAL A 51 2.44 2.18 2.36
N LEU A 52 1.66 2.12 1.27
CA LEU A 52 1.94 2.95 0.10
C LEU A 52 1.90 4.44 0.45
N ASN A 53 0.94 4.85 1.26
CA ASN A 53 0.85 6.24 1.71
C ASN A 53 2.07 6.64 2.55
N HIS A 54 2.53 5.75 3.45
CA HIS A 54 3.75 6.01 4.21
C HIS A 54 4.97 6.14 3.32
N LYS A 55 5.06 5.33 2.27
CA LYS A 55 6.19 5.39 1.33
C LYS A 55 6.18 6.69 0.54
N ILE A 56 5.01 7.22 0.18
CA ILE A 56 4.90 8.52 -0.47
C ILE A 56 5.57 9.59 0.39
N TRP A 57 5.18 9.67 1.65
CA TRP A 57 5.68 10.70 2.56
C TRP A 57 7.15 10.49 2.89
N GLN A 58 7.58 9.26 3.05
CA GLN A 58 8.99 8.93 3.30
C GLN A 58 9.89 9.48 2.19
N HIS A 59 9.52 9.21 0.94
CA HIS A 59 10.32 9.68 -0.20
C HIS A 59 10.17 11.18 -0.43
N TYR A 60 9.01 11.72 -0.16
CA TYR A 60 8.79 13.16 -0.27
C TYR A 60 9.70 13.91 0.72
N GLU A 61 9.75 13.45 1.97
CA GLU A 61 10.62 14.06 2.99
C GLU A 61 12.11 13.88 2.68
N ALA A 62 12.48 12.80 2.01
CA ALA A 62 13.85 12.56 1.57
C ALA A 62 14.19 13.28 0.26
N GLU A 63 13.27 14.11 -0.22
CA GLU A 63 13.42 14.85 -1.49
C GLU A 63 13.59 13.94 -2.71
N ASN A 64 13.11 12.69 -2.61
CA ASN A 64 13.12 11.76 -3.74
C ASN A 64 11.76 11.83 -4.44
N ASN A 65 11.56 12.91 -5.19
CA ASN A 65 10.26 13.19 -5.81
C ASN A 65 9.86 12.15 -6.84
N LYS A 66 10.81 11.52 -7.51
CA LYS A 66 10.54 10.48 -8.50
C LYS A 66 9.89 9.26 -7.86
N LEU A 67 10.45 8.77 -6.76
CA LEU A 67 9.87 7.62 -6.05
C LEU A 67 8.59 8.01 -5.32
N ALA A 68 8.51 9.21 -4.76
CA ALA A 68 7.28 9.69 -4.15
C ALA A 68 6.12 9.69 -5.16
N ALA A 69 6.37 10.17 -6.38
CA ALA A 69 5.37 10.18 -7.44
C ALA A 69 4.96 8.77 -7.86
N LEU A 70 5.92 7.84 -7.93
CA LEU A 70 5.63 6.45 -8.25
C LEU A 70 4.72 5.82 -7.19
N TYR A 71 5.06 5.98 -5.92
CA TYR A 71 4.24 5.44 -4.84
C TYR A 71 2.85 6.09 -4.80
N ASP A 72 2.75 7.39 -5.10
CA ASP A 72 1.47 8.06 -5.20
C ASP A 72 0.58 7.42 -6.28
N GLU A 73 1.16 7.11 -7.43
CA GLU A 73 0.46 6.44 -8.52
C GLU A 73 -0.04 5.06 -8.10
N LEU A 74 0.82 4.28 -7.42
CA LEU A 74 0.45 2.96 -6.92
C LEU A 74 -0.62 3.05 -5.82
N TRP A 75 -0.50 4.04 -4.94
CA TRP A 75 -1.46 4.29 -3.89
C TRP A 75 -2.85 4.60 -4.48
N LYS A 76 -2.90 5.47 -5.50
CA LYS A 76 -4.16 5.81 -6.16
C LYS A 76 -4.82 4.59 -6.76
N LYS A 77 -4.03 3.71 -7.37
CA LYS A 77 -4.55 2.48 -7.97
C LYS A 77 -5.18 1.57 -6.92
N ALA A 78 -4.49 1.34 -5.81
CA ALA A 78 -5.00 0.48 -4.75
C ALA A 78 -6.20 1.11 -4.04
N ASP A 79 -6.12 2.41 -3.74
CA ASP A 79 -7.20 3.14 -3.08
C ASP A 79 -8.46 3.16 -3.94
N GLN A 80 -8.33 3.43 -5.23
CA GLN A 80 -9.44 3.44 -6.16
C GLN A 80 -10.12 2.07 -6.24
N TYR A 81 -9.30 1.02 -6.32
CA TYR A 81 -9.83 -0.34 -6.33
C TYR A 81 -10.63 -0.62 -5.06
N ALA A 82 -10.11 -0.23 -3.90
CA ALA A 82 -10.78 -0.44 -2.63
C ALA A 82 -12.11 0.32 -2.58
N CYS A 83 -12.13 1.57 -2.99
CA CYS A 83 -13.35 2.39 -3.01
C CYS A 83 -14.39 1.84 -3.97
N ASP A 84 -13.97 1.25 -5.09
CA ASP A 84 -14.87 0.72 -6.09
C ASP A 84 -15.43 -0.66 -5.73
N THR A 85 -14.67 -1.46 -5.00
CA THR A 85 -15.04 -2.87 -4.76
C THR A 85 -15.52 -3.17 -3.35
N LEU A 86 -15.02 -2.47 -2.34
CA LEU A 86 -15.41 -2.74 -0.96
C LEU A 86 -16.80 -2.20 -0.66
N LYS A 87 -17.58 -2.99 0.08
CA LYS A 87 -18.94 -2.62 0.46
C LYS A 87 -19.24 -3.06 1.90
N GLY A 88 -20.21 -2.40 2.52
CA GLY A 88 -20.65 -2.77 3.87
C GLY A 88 -19.55 -2.60 4.89
N GLU A 89 -19.35 -3.61 5.72
CA GLU A 89 -18.35 -3.55 6.79
C GLU A 89 -16.91 -3.46 6.29
N ALA A 90 -16.64 -4.05 5.14
CA ALA A 90 -15.30 -3.98 4.55
C ALA A 90 -14.96 -2.54 4.16
N LEU A 91 -15.89 -1.83 3.54
CA LEU A 91 -15.69 -0.42 3.19
C LEU A 91 -15.59 0.45 4.44
N LYS A 92 -16.44 0.18 5.42
CA LYS A 92 -16.41 0.92 6.69
C LYS A 92 -15.04 0.76 7.37
N TYR A 93 -14.54 -0.46 7.45
CA TYR A 93 -13.22 -0.75 8.01
C TYR A 93 -12.13 0.01 7.27
N PHE A 94 -12.15 -0.06 5.94
CA PHE A 94 -11.16 0.61 5.11
C PHE A 94 -11.15 2.11 5.36
N LEU A 95 -12.32 2.75 5.34
CA LEU A 95 -12.43 4.19 5.55
C LEU A 95 -12.00 4.61 6.96
N GLU A 96 -12.36 3.85 7.98
CA GLU A 96 -11.98 4.15 9.35
C GLU A 96 -10.47 4.04 9.59
N VAL A 97 -9.84 3.03 8.99
CA VAL A 97 -8.41 2.77 9.21
C VAL A 97 -7.53 3.71 8.38
N THR A 98 -7.98 4.06 7.17
CA THR A 98 -7.17 4.91 6.28
C THR A 98 -7.41 6.40 6.47
N ASP A 99 -8.43 6.75 7.25
CA ASP A 99 -8.81 8.16 7.46
C ASP A 99 -7.91 8.90 8.46
#